data_b0ad2abc9ba7eb8bfe8d908671df8f15
#
_entry.id   b0ad2abc9ba7eb8bfe8d908671df8f15
#
_cell.length_a   1.000
_cell.length_b   1.000
_cell.length_c   1.000
_cell.angle_alpha   90.00
_cell.angle_beta   90.00
_cell.angle_gamma   90.00
#
_symmetry.space_group_name_H-M   'P 1'
#
loop_
_entity.id
_entity.type
_entity.pdbx_description
1 polymer ?
#
loop_
_entity_poly.entity_id
_entity_poly.type
_entity_poly.pdbx_seq_one_letter_code
_entity_poly.pdbx_strand_id
1 'polypeptide(L)'
;MELGIKKHVFIGVVAAVLLLGVYVGIIGVVQGLAHAWEQTERLWYWVLALAAGFGIQAGLFSFIRQSLRQRRAATAGVAVSGGVSAGSMAACCAHHLGDVLPLLGLSGVSAFLVSHQQFFIILGVLSNVVGITIMLDTIQRHGLCPWVAGWKWDMGWVKKGTMISALLIALVTFLLKF
;
A
#
# COMPACT_ATOMS: atom_id res chain seq x y z
N MET A 1 -20.80 -12.89 -11.78
CA MET A 1 -20.06 -12.36 -10.62
C MET A 1 -18.58 -12.70 -10.67
N GLU A 2 -18.19 -13.89 -11.11
CA GLU A 2 -16.77 -14.31 -11.21
C GLU A 2 -15.93 -13.48 -12.19
N LEU A 3 -16.46 -13.10 -13.36
CA LEU A 3 -15.71 -12.27 -14.33
C LEU A 3 -15.29 -10.90 -13.75
N GLY A 4 -16.14 -10.33 -12.90
CA GLY A 4 -15.84 -9.04 -12.26
C GLY A 4 -14.66 -9.12 -11.28
N ILE A 5 -14.57 -10.16 -10.47
CA ILE A 5 -13.51 -10.35 -9.49
C ILE A 5 -12.16 -10.59 -10.19
N LYS A 6 -12.12 -11.43 -11.22
CA LYS A 6 -10.91 -11.70 -12.02
C LYS A 6 -10.29 -10.43 -12.59
N LYS A 7 -11.09 -9.48 -13.06
CA LYS A 7 -10.63 -8.19 -13.56
C LYS A 7 -9.91 -7.37 -12.46
N HIS A 8 -10.45 -7.32 -11.25
CA HIS A 8 -9.85 -6.56 -10.15
C HIS A 8 -8.59 -7.22 -9.61
N VAL A 9 -8.55 -8.55 -9.57
CA VAL A 9 -7.34 -9.30 -9.26
C VAL A 9 -6.25 -9.02 -10.31
N PHE A 10 -6.60 -9.04 -11.59
CA PHE A 10 -5.67 -8.71 -12.66
C PHE A 10 -5.10 -7.27 -12.52
N ILE A 11 -5.96 -6.29 -12.22
CA ILE A 11 -5.52 -4.92 -11.96
C ILE A 11 -4.54 -4.86 -10.78
N GLY A 12 -4.81 -5.60 -9.72
CA GLY A 12 -3.92 -5.69 -8.56
C GLY A 12 -2.55 -6.29 -8.90
N VAL A 13 -2.55 -7.39 -9.67
CA VAL A 13 -1.30 -8.03 -10.12
C VAL A 13 -0.50 -7.09 -11.02
N VAL A 14 -1.14 -6.45 -11.99
CA VAL A 14 -0.48 -5.47 -12.87
C VAL A 14 0.10 -4.31 -12.06
N ALA A 15 -0.62 -3.79 -11.07
CA ALA A 15 -0.14 -2.73 -10.19
C ALA A 15 1.09 -3.16 -9.39
N ALA A 16 1.10 -4.39 -8.83
CA ALA A 16 2.24 -4.94 -8.11
C ALA A 16 3.48 -5.10 -9.01
N VAL A 17 3.29 -5.63 -10.22
CA VAL A 17 4.37 -5.82 -11.20
C VAL A 17 4.92 -4.46 -11.66
N LEU A 18 4.05 -3.50 -11.92
CA LEU A 18 4.49 -2.13 -12.28
C LEU A 18 5.29 -1.49 -11.15
N LEU A 19 4.86 -1.65 -9.90
CA LEU A 19 5.60 -1.14 -8.75
C LEU A 19 6.99 -1.75 -8.65
N LEU A 20 7.11 -3.08 -8.83
CA LEU A 20 8.40 -3.78 -8.85
C LEU A 20 9.27 -3.30 -10.01
N GLY A 21 8.69 -3.12 -11.20
CA GLY A 21 9.41 -2.62 -12.37
C GLY A 21 9.95 -1.19 -12.15
N VAL A 22 9.16 -0.32 -11.55
CA VAL A 22 9.58 1.04 -11.17
C VAL A 22 10.70 0.98 -10.12
N TYR A 23 10.57 0.14 -9.10
CA TYR A 23 11.59 -0.06 -8.07
C TYR A 23 12.94 -0.47 -8.68
N VAL A 24 12.96 -1.57 -9.44
CA VAL A 24 14.19 -2.05 -10.09
C VAL A 24 14.72 -1.05 -11.11
N GLY A 25 13.83 -0.38 -11.87
CA GLY A 25 14.20 0.63 -12.85
C GLY A 25 14.89 1.84 -12.22
N ILE A 26 14.34 2.40 -11.15
CA ILE A 26 14.94 3.55 -10.46
C ILE A 26 16.31 3.18 -9.88
N ILE A 27 16.41 2.08 -9.14
CA ILE A 27 17.68 1.66 -8.54
C ILE A 27 18.71 1.32 -9.64
N GLY A 28 18.28 0.61 -10.70
CA GLY A 28 19.14 0.24 -11.80
C GLY A 28 19.73 1.44 -12.56
N VAL A 29 18.94 2.50 -12.73
CA VAL A 29 19.40 3.74 -13.39
C VAL A 29 20.31 4.57 -12.48
N VAL A 30 19.98 4.69 -11.19
CA VAL A 30 20.69 5.57 -10.25
C VAL A 30 21.97 4.92 -9.71
N GLN A 31 21.94 3.64 -9.39
CA GLN A 31 23.01 2.92 -8.67
C GLN A 31 23.62 1.76 -9.46
N GLY A 32 23.04 1.45 -10.63
CA GLY A 32 23.46 0.33 -11.48
C GLY A 32 22.73 -0.98 -11.18
N LEU A 33 22.63 -1.84 -12.20
CA LEU A 33 21.87 -3.09 -12.14
C LEU A 33 22.44 -4.09 -11.13
N ALA A 34 23.76 -4.15 -10.95
CA ALA A 34 24.41 -5.03 -10.00
C ALA A 34 23.99 -4.68 -8.55
N HIS A 35 23.96 -3.38 -8.23
CA HIS A 35 23.52 -2.91 -6.92
C HIS A 35 22.02 -3.12 -6.68
N ALA A 36 21.21 -2.92 -7.73
CA ALA A 36 19.77 -3.21 -7.67
C ALA A 36 19.50 -4.68 -7.34
N TRP A 37 20.28 -5.59 -7.90
CA TRP A 37 20.17 -7.03 -7.63
C TRP A 37 20.53 -7.38 -6.20
N GLU A 38 21.71 -6.94 -5.73
CA GLU A 38 22.19 -7.17 -4.37
C GLU A 38 21.22 -6.63 -3.31
N GLN A 39 20.70 -5.42 -3.52
CA GLN A 39 19.73 -4.82 -2.60
C GLN A 39 18.39 -5.56 -2.59
N THR A 40 17.92 -5.98 -3.78
CA THR A 40 16.69 -6.77 -3.90
C THR A 40 16.85 -8.13 -3.23
N GLU A 41 17.97 -8.81 -3.40
CA GLU A 41 18.26 -10.10 -2.75
C GLU A 41 18.33 -9.99 -1.23
N ARG A 42 18.88 -8.90 -0.70
CA ARG A 42 18.94 -8.64 0.75
C ARG A 42 17.58 -8.29 1.35
N LEU A 43 16.68 -7.63 0.60
CA LEU A 43 15.40 -7.10 1.09
C LEU A 43 14.18 -7.74 0.41
N TRP A 44 14.35 -8.86 -0.30
CA TRP A 44 13.33 -9.46 -1.16
C TRP A 44 11.98 -9.66 -0.49
N TYR A 45 11.95 -10.12 0.77
CA TYR A 45 10.72 -10.36 1.51
C TYR A 45 9.97 -9.06 1.83
N TRP A 46 10.69 -7.97 2.12
CA TRP A 46 10.11 -6.65 2.33
C TRP A 46 9.57 -6.05 1.03
N VAL A 47 10.33 -6.18 -0.04
CA VAL A 47 9.93 -5.69 -1.37
C VAL A 47 8.69 -6.44 -1.85
N LEU A 48 8.65 -7.76 -1.66
CA LEU A 48 7.46 -8.55 -1.98
C LEU A 48 6.27 -8.21 -1.11
N ALA A 49 6.45 -7.99 0.21
CA ALA A 49 5.38 -7.59 1.11
C ALA A 49 4.78 -6.23 0.72
N LEU A 50 5.62 -5.25 0.35
CA LEU A 50 5.18 -3.95 -0.14
C LEU A 50 4.43 -4.07 -1.48
N ALA A 51 5.00 -4.80 -2.44
CA ALA A 51 4.38 -4.97 -3.76
C ALA A 51 3.05 -5.72 -3.68
N ALA A 52 2.99 -6.80 -2.90
CA ALA A 52 1.76 -7.56 -2.67
C ALA A 52 0.70 -6.71 -1.96
N GLY A 53 1.07 -5.99 -0.90
CA GLY A 53 0.17 -5.09 -0.18
C GLY A 53 -0.40 -4.01 -1.09
N PHE A 54 0.44 -3.38 -1.90
CA PHE A 54 0.02 -2.38 -2.88
C PHE A 54 -0.90 -2.97 -3.96
N GLY A 55 -0.56 -4.16 -4.49
CA GLY A 55 -1.40 -4.86 -5.47
C GLY A 55 -2.79 -5.20 -4.92
N ILE A 56 -2.87 -5.70 -3.67
CA ILE A 56 -4.14 -5.98 -3.00
C ILE A 56 -4.94 -4.68 -2.85
N GLN A 57 -4.33 -3.58 -2.42
CA GLN A 57 -5.00 -2.29 -2.30
C GLN A 57 -5.52 -1.77 -3.64
N ALA A 58 -4.72 -1.85 -4.71
CA ALA A 58 -5.12 -1.43 -6.05
C ALA A 58 -6.32 -2.25 -6.56
N GLY A 59 -6.30 -3.56 -6.35
CA GLY A 59 -7.41 -4.46 -6.69
C GLY A 59 -8.68 -4.13 -5.90
N LEU A 60 -8.59 -4.01 -4.57
CA LEU A 60 -9.72 -3.64 -3.70
C LEU A 60 -10.26 -2.26 -4.03
N PHE A 61 -9.40 -1.28 -4.26
CA PHE A 61 -9.81 0.07 -4.65
C PHE A 61 -10.58 0.08 -5.97
N SER A 62 -10.06 -0.64 -6.97
CA SER A 62 -10.74 -0.79 -8.26
C SER A 62 -12.13 -1.42 -8.09
N PHE A 63 -12.24 -2.46 -7.26
CA PHE A 63 -13.50 -3.12 -6.94
C PHE A 63 -14.50 -2.19 -6.24
N ILE A 64 -14.08 -1.51 -5.17
CA ILE A 64 -14.90 -0.56 -4.41
C ILE A 64 -15.39 0.57 -5.34
N ARG A 65 -14.46 1.15 -6.12
CA ARG A 65 -14.80 2.25 -7.05
C ARG A 65 -15.84 1.83 -8.07
N GLN A 66 -15.69 0.66 -8.68
CA GLN A 66 -16.65 0.13 -9.64
C GLN A 66 -18.01 -0.15 -9.00
N SER A 67 -18.03 -0.81 -7.83
CA SER A 67 -19.26 -1.16 -7.12
C SER A 67 -20.01 0.08 -6.63
N LEU A 68 -19.31 1.09 -6.12
CA LEU A 68 -19.91 2.36 -5.71
C LEU A 68 -20.39 3.18 -6.92
N ARG A 69 -19.68 3.17 -8.05
CA ARG A 69 -20.17 3.83 -9.29
C ARG A 69 -21.45 3.20 -9.80
N GLN A 70 -21.56 1.90 -9.77
CA GLN A 70 -22.80 1.20 -10.15
C GLN A 70 -23.96 1.56 -9.20
N ARG A 71 -23.70 1.71 -7.90
CA ARG A 71 -24.72 2.16 -6.93
C ARG A 71 -25.02 3.65 -7.04
N ARG A 72 -24.03 4.51 -7.38
CA ARG A 72 -24.23 5.96 -7.60
C ARG A 72 -25.07 6.28 -8.82
N ALA A 73 -25.04 5.44 -9.82
CA ALA A 73 -25.96 5.56 -10.95
C ALA A 73 -27.43 5.38 -10.50
N ALA A 74 -27.65 4.76 -9.33
CA ALA A 74 -28.97 4.57 -8.72
C ALA A 74 -29.29 5.61 -7.60
N THR A 75 -28.27 6.29 -7.02
CA THR A 75 -28.46 7.29 -5.94
C THR A 75 -27.35 8.34 -6.00
N ALA A 76 -27.67 9.54 -6.43
CA ALA A 76 -26.77 10.71 -6.43
C ALA A 76 -26.48 11.15 -5.00
N GLY A 77 -25.35 10.78 -4.47
CA GLY A 77 -24.84 11.31 -3.21
C GLY A 77 -23.97 10.37 -2.38
N VAL A 78 -22.68 10.34 -2.60
CA VAL A 78 -21.64 10.18 -1.56
C VAL A 78 -20.24 10.47 -2.16
N ALA A 79 -19.66 11.58 -1.80
CA ALA A 79 -18.35 12.03 -2.25
C ALA A 79 -17.38 12.13 -1.05
N VAL A 80 -16.92 11.04 -0.43
CA VAL A 80 -15.93 11.17 0.65
C VAL A 80 -14.85 10.07 0.69
N SER A 81 -14.89 8.99 -0.09
CA SER A 81 -13.95 7.87 0.10
C SER A 81 -12.69 7.88 -0.77
N GLY A 82 -12.44 8.94 -1.56
CA GLY A 82 -11.26 9.02 -2.45
C GLY A 82 -9.95 9.45 -1.77
N GLY A 83 -10.03 10.20 -0.67
CA GLY A 83 -8.84 10.83 -0.07
C GLY A 83 -7.95 9.86 0.74
N VAL A 84 -8.52 8.86 1.39
CA VAL A 84 -7.76 7.92 2.24
C VAL A 84 -6.89 6.98 1.41
N SER A 85 -7.38 6.55 0.23
CA SER A 85 -6.62 5.68 -0.67
C SER A 85 -5.43 6.39 -1.33
N ALA A 86 -5.57 7.68 -1.63
CA ALA A 86 -4.47 8.48 -2.18
C ALA A 86 -3.37 8.71 -1.14
N GLY A 87 -3.73 8.93 0.13
CA GLY A 87 -2.76 9.11 1.21
C GLY A 87 -1.93 7.86 1.49
N SER A 88 -2.52 6.67 1.47
CA SER A 88 -1.78 5.42 1.65
C SER A 88 -0.88 5.08 0.46
N MET A 89 -1.28 5.41 -0.77
CA MET A 89 -0.41 5.31 -1.95
C MET A 89 0.79 6.25 -1.86
N ALA A 90 0.58 7.49 -1.43
CA ALA A 90 1.67 8.45 -1.26
C ALA A 90 2.69 7.99 -0.20
N ALA A 91 2.24 7.39 0.89
CA ALA A 91 3.12 6.83 1.92
C ALA A 91 3.96 5.64 1.42
N CYS A 92 3.39 4.78 0.55
CA CYS A 92 4.14 3.67 -0.07
C CYS A 92 5.23 4.16 -1.03
N CYS A 93 5.00 5.29 -1.71
CA CYS A 93 5.97 5.85 -2.66
C CYS A 93 7.04 6.72 -1.99
N ALA A 94 6.81 7.18 -0.76
CA ALA A 94 7.71 8.10 -0.08
C ALA A 94 9.13 7.53 0.15
N HIS A 95 9.29 6.21 0.32
CA HIS A 95 10.61 5.62 0.48
C HIS A 95 11.43 5.57 -0.81
N HIS A 96 10.78 5.52 -2.00
CA HIS A 96 11.47 5.62 -3.29
C HIS A 96 11.96 7.04 -3.59
N LEU A 97 11.41 8.04 -2.88
CA LEU A 97 11.88 9.41 -2.99
C LEU A 97 13.34 9.54 -2.56
N GLY A 98 13.80 8.71 -1.61
CA GLY A 98 15.18 8.67 -1.14
C GLY A 98 16.21 8.40 -2.26
N ASP A 99 15.83 7.62 -3.27
CA ASP A 99 16.71 7.27 -4.38
C ASP A 99 16.79 8.39 -5.44
N VAL A 100 15.75 9.25 -5.51
CA VAL A 100 15.66 10.37 -6.47
C VAL A 100 16.17 11.69 -5.86
N LEU A 101 16.11 11.84 -4.54
CA LEU A 101 16.54 13.06 -3.85
C LEU A 101 17.99 13.51 -4.12
N PRO A 102 18.99 12.59 -4.25
CA PRO A 102 20.36 13.00 -4.57
C PRO A 102 20.48 13.72 -5.91
N LEU A 103 19.63 13.33 -6.90
CA LEU A 103 19.58 13.98 -8.21
C LEU A 103 19.05 15.43 -8.13
N LEU A 104 18.29 15.74 -7.08
CA LEU A 104 17.74 17.07 -6.79
C LEU A 104 18.65 17.90 -5.87
N GLY A 105 19.86 17.44 -5.56
CA GLY A 105 20.81 18.14 -4.68
C GLY A 105 20.51 18.02 -3.17
N LEU A 106 19.55 17.18 -2.77
CA LEU A 106 19.14 16.98 -1.38
C LEU A 106 19.85 15.77 -0.75
N SER A 107 21.17 15.71 -0.89
CA SER A 107 22.00 14.59 -0.42
C SER A 107 21.87 14.29 1.08
N GLY A 108 21.69 15.30 1.92
CA GLY A 108 21.50 15.11 3.37
C GLY A 108 20.20 14.37 3.71
N VAL A 109 19.11 14.69 3.00
CA VAL A 109 17.81 13.99 3.19
C VAL A 109 17.89 12.55 2.68
N SER A 110 18.59 12.33 1.56
CA SER A 110 18.84 10.99 1.04
C SER A 110 19.63 10.14 2.02
N ALA A 111 20.72 10.65 2.59
CA ALA A 111 21.53 9.95 3.59
C ALA A 111 20.69 9.59 4.83
N PHE A 112 19.82 10.47 5.30
CA PHE A 112 18.89 10.20 6.39
C PHE A 112 17.90 9.08 6.04
N LEU A 113 17.29 9.11 4.86
CA LEU A 113 16.35 8.08 4.42
C LEU A 113 17.01 6.71 4.28
N VAL A 114 18.22 6.66 3.74
CA VAL A 114 18.99 5.42 3.59
C VAL A 114 19.40 4.85 4.95
N SER A 115 19.87 5.70 5.89
CA SER A 115 20.24 5.25 7.23
C SER A 115 19.06 4.69 8.04
N HIS A 116 17.83 5.18 7.77
CA HIS A 116 16.60 4.75 8.42
C HIS A 116 15.69 3.91 7.50
N GLN A 117 16.23 3.33 6.44
CA GLN A 117 15.48 2.59 5.41
C GLN A 117 14.56 1.52 6.00
N GLN A 118 15.03 0.73 6.97
CA GLN A 118 14.21 -0.32 7.59
C GLN A 118 12.97 0.23 8.30
N PHE A 119 13.09 1.38 8.97
CA PHE A 119 11.96 2.04 9.62
C PHE A 119 10.90 2.43 8.59
N PHE A 120 11.31 3.05 7.48
CA PHE A 120 10.38 3.45 6.42
C PHE A 120 9.72 2.26 5.72
N ILE A 121 10.46 1.16 5.53
CA ILE A 121 9.89 -0.08 4.97
C ILE A 121 8.81 -0.66 5.91
N ILE A 122 9.10 -0.76 7.22
CA ILE A 122 8.13 -1.22 8.22
C ILE A 122 6.89 -0.32 8.21
N LEU A 123 7.08 0.99 8.19
CA LEU A 123 5.99 1.96 8.13
C LEU A 123 5.13 1.76 6.85
N GLY A 124 5.77 1.50 5.71
CA GLY A 124 5.09 1.18 4.45
C GLY A 124 4.24 -0.10 4.54
N VAL A 125 4.80 -1.17 5.10
CA VAL A 125 4.06 -2.43 5.31
C VAL A 125 2.88 -2.23 6.26
N LEU A 126 3.08 -1.55 7.38
CA LEU A 126 2.01 -1.23 8.32
C LEU A 126 0.90 -0.38 7.67
N SER A 127 1.28 0.61 6.87
CA SER A 127 0.33 1.42 6.09
C SER A 127 -0.49 0.56 5.12
N ASN A 128 0.13 -0.42 4.45
CA ASN A 128 -0.57 -1.36 3.58
C ASN A 128 -1.60 -2.19 4.37
N VAL A 129 -1.23 -2.73 5.53
CA VAL A 129 -2.14 -3.52 6.37
C VAL A 129 -3.33 -2.67 6.82
N VAL A 130 -3.10 -1.45 7.31
CA VAL A 130 -4.15 -0.51 7.71
C VAL A 130 -5.04 -0.15 6.52
N GLY A 131 -4.44 0.15 5.35
CA GLY A 131 -5.18 0.46 4.13
C GLY A 131 -6.10 -0.68 3.68
N ILE A 132 -5.62 -1.92 3.70
CA ILE A 132 -6.42 -3.12 3.37
C ILE A 132 -7.58 -3.27 4.36
N THR A 133 -7.34 -3.11 5.67
CA THR A 133 -8.43 -3.24 6.67
C THR A 133 -9.49 -2.14 6.53
N ILE A 134 -9.11 -0.92 6.18
CA ILE A 134 -10.06 0.17 5.88
C ILE A 134 -10.92 -0.17 4.65
N MET A 135 -10.29 -0.73 3.61
CA MET A 135 -11.02 -1.13 2.40
C MET A 135 -11.97 -2.30 2.66
N LEU A 136 -11.58 -3.29 3.46
CA LEU A 136 -12.43 -4.40 3.86
C LEU A 136 -13.61 -3.93 4.74
N ASP A 137 -13.37 -3.01 5.68
CA ASP A 137 -14.44 -2.37 6.47
C ASP A 137 -15.44 -1.65 5.55
N THR A 138 -14.96 -0.94 4.54
CA THR A 138 -15.82 -0.29 3.54
C THR A 138 -16.65 -1.29 2.74
N ILE A 139 -16.06 -2.40 2.31
CA ILE A 139 -16.76 -3.48 1.58
C ILE A 139 -17.84 -4.11 2.46
N GLN A 140 -17.54 -4.39 3.74
CA GLN A 140 -18.46 -4.99 4.69
C GLN A 140 -19.64 -4.04 4.99
N ARG A 141 -19.37 -2.79 5.36
CA ARG A 141 -20.41 -1.79 5.69
C ARG A 141 -21.37 -1.50 4.55
N HIS A 142 -20.86 -1.47 3.32
CA HIS A 142 -21.69 -1.20 2.16
C HIS A 142 -22.27 -2.48 1.51
N GLY A 143 -21.97 -3.67 2.07
CA GLY A 143 -22.44 -4.95 1.52
C GLY A 143 -22.05 -5.13 0.06
N LEU A 144 -20.84 -4.71 -0.34
CA LEU A 144 -20.40 -4.74 -1.73
C LEU A 144 -20.06 -6.15 -2.22
N CYS A 145 -19.66 -7.03 -1.30
CA CYS A 145 -19.35 -8.43 -1.56
C CYS A 145 -20.07 -9.31 -0.54
N PRO A 146 -20.94 -10.25 -0.95
CA PRO A 146 -21.69 -11.12 -0.03
C PRO A 146 -20.78 -11.96 0.87
N TRP A 147 -19.64 -12.39 0.34
CA TRP A 147 -18.67 -13.20 1.09
C TRP A 147 -18.04 -12.41 2.26
N VAL A 148 -17.62 -11.17 2.03
CA VAL A 148 -17.06 -10.29 3.09
C VAL A 148 -18.16 -9.81 4.04
N ALA A 149 -19.35 -9.52 3.52
CA ALA A 149 -20.50 -9.12 4.34
C ALA A 149 -20.98 -10.23 5.28
N GLY A 150 -20.79 -11.49 4.88
CA GLY A 150 -21.12 -12.67 5.70
C GLY A 150 -20.08 -13.03 6.78
N TRP A 151 -18.98 -12.32 6.88
CA TRP A 151 -18.00 -12.55 7.92
C TRP A 151 -18.59 -12.22 9.31
N LYS A 152 -18.40 -13.14 10.27
CA LYS A 152 -18.84 -12.94 11.65
C LYS A 152 -18.06 -11.86 12.40
N TRP A 153 -16.95 -11.40 11.84
CA TRP A 153 -16.05 -10.42 12.42
C TRP A 153 -16.46 -9.01 11.98
N ASP A 154 -16.65 -8.13 12.94
CA ASP A 154 -16.85 -6.71 12.67
C ASP A 154 -15.51 -6.08 12.23
N MET A 155 -15.40 -5.78 10.95
CA MET A 155 -14.19 -5.17 10.38
C MET A 155 -13.91 -3.78 10.98
N GLY A 156 -14.89 -3.13 11.57
CA GLY A 156 -14.68 -1.88 12.30
C GLY A 156 -13.79 -2.05 13.53
N TRP A 157 -13.94 -3.14 14.26
CA TRP A 157 -13.06 -3.49 15.39
C TRP A 157 -11.68 -3.93 14.91
N VAL A 158 -11.61 -4.75 13.86
CA VAL A 158 -10.34 -5.17 13.25
C VAL A 158 -9.54 -3.94 12.79
N LYS A 159 -10.17 -2.99 12.11
CA LYS A 159 -9.55 -1.73 11.70
C LYS A 159 -8.99 -0.93 12.87
N LYS A 160 -9.76 -0.76 13.95
CA LYS A 160 -9.28 -0.05 15.14
C LYS A 160 -8.08 -0.76 15.76
N GLY A 161 -8.15 -2.09 15.90
CA GLY A 161 -7.06 -2.90 16.41
C GLY A 161 -5.79 -2.78 15.56
N THR A 162 -5.92 -2.89 14.23
CA THR A 162 -4.77 -2.75 13.32
C THR A 162 -4.17 -1.35 13.34
N MET A 163 -4.98 -0.30 13.44
CA MET A 163 -4.48 1.08 13.55
C MET A 163 -3.68 1.29 14.85
N ILE A 164 -4.22 0.80 15.99
CA ILE A 164 -3.53 0.90 17.28
C ILE A 164 -2.22 0.10 17.26
N SER A 165 -2.28 -1.15 16.78
CA SER A 165 -1.09 -2.01 16.68
C SER A 165 -0.03 -1.42 15.75
N ALA A 166 -0.43 -0.88 14.60
CA ALA A 166 0.47 -0.22 13.68
C ALA A 166 1.15 1.01 14.30
N LEU A 167 0.39 1.82 15.04
CA LEU A 167 0.93 2.98 15.76
C LEU A 167 1.94 2.56 16.85
N LEU A 168 1.61 1.52 17.63
CA LEU A 168 2.51 1.01 18.67
C LEU A 168 3.79 0.44 18.08
N ILE A 169 3.71 -0.37 17.01
CA ILE A 169 4.87 -0.93 16.33
C ILE A 169 5.73 0.18 15.75
N ALA A 170 5.14 1.19 15.11
CA ALA A 170 5.86 2.33 14.57
C ALA A 170 6.57 3.12 15.68
N LEU A 171 5.90 3.35 16.81
CA LEU A 171 6.49 4.04 17.97
C LEU A 171 7.65 3.25 18.57
N VAL A 172 7.48 1.94 18.79
CA VAL A 172 8.53 1.08 19.33
C VAL A 172 9.74 1.03 18.41
N THR A 173 9.50 0.84 17.09
CA THR A 173 10.61 0.82 16.12
C THR A 173 11.32 2.16 16.00
N PHE A 174 10.59 3.26 16.16
CA PHE A 174 11.18 4.60 16.26
C PHE A 174 12.06 4.72 17.49
N LEU A 175 11.55 4.39 18.69
CA LEU A 175 12.30 4.52 19.97
C LEU A 175 13.52 3.59 20.04
N LEU A 176 13.50 2.45 19.37
CA LEU A 176 14.64 1.51 19.36
C LEU A 176 15.74 1.94 18.37
N LYS A 177 15.44 2.82 17.43
CA LYS A 177 16.36 3.18 16.35
C LYS A 177 16.84 4.62 16.42
N PHE A 178 16.19 5.45 17.21
CA PHE A 178 16.54 6.84 17.54
C PHE A 178 16.87 6.99 19.02
#